data_10947f00191d1c41fbf6941c6d65678b
#
_entry.id   10947f00191d1c41fbf6941c6d65678b
#
_cell.length_a   1.000
_cell.length_b   1.000
_cell.length_c   1.000
_cell.angle_alpha   90.00
_cell.angle_beta   90.00
_cell.angle_gamma   90.00
#
_symmetry.space_group_name_H-M   'P 1'
#
loop_
_entity.id
_entity.type
_entity.pdbx_description
1 polymer ?
#
loop_
_entity_poly.entity_id
_entity_poly.type
_entity_poly.pdbx_seq_one_letter_code
_entity_poly.pdbx_strand_id
1 'polypeptide(L)'
;MLIALLGQDPSLVNVGRVTAVYWSGDAGVAQRLAEAAAAVSSFPGISGDWNEPVRLVLTADEHRFDSLMSGRIPEWGIGAAIPASNTIVLRLTGNVRRTLHHELAHLALHSVVERVPLWFDEGYASRAAGEWGRLGALRVNWALMAGAVPTFGRVNRDIRGGAVHAETAYALATAAVVYLERLGAESGLDHLLANLADTGDFDRALRTTHNVTLGQFEVLWQRDLRKRYGWVLFFSSLTVFWTILAIVLVSLWGWRRSRDKARRAALDQGWVASGEWD
;
A
#
# COMPACT_ATOMS: atom_id res chain seq x y z
N MET A 1 28.45 4.66 -19.89
CA MET A 1 29.82 4.11 -19.73
C MET A 1 30.06 3.51 -18.35
N LEU A 2 29.00 3.05 -17.63
CA LEU A 2 29.12 2.49 -16.26
C LEU A 2 28.93 0.95 -16.19
N ILE A 3 28.58 0.30 -17.31
CA ILE A 3 28.18 -1.13 -17.33
C ILE A 3 29.38 -2.08 -17.50
N ALA A 4 30.53 -1.58 -17.95
CA ALA A 4 31.70 -2.44 -18.27
C ALA A 4 32.54 -2.90 -17.05
N LEU A 5 32.23 -2.50 -15.84
CA LEU A 5 33.04 -2.81 -14.62
C LEU A 5 32.63 -4.10 -13.88
N LEU A 6 31.59 -4.82 -14.30
CA LEU A 6 30.99 -5.93 -13.51
C LEU A 6 31.18 -7.33 -14.10
N GLY A 7 32.18 -7.56 -14.93
CA GLY A 7 32.71 -8.90 -15.25
C GLY A 7 31.85 -9.82 -16.15
N GLN A 8 30.64 -9.43 -16.54
CA GLN A 8 29.81 -10.12 -17.53
C GLN A 8 29.06 -9.07 -18.37
N ASP A 9 29.06 -9.23 -19.70
CA ASP A 9 28.26 -8.39 -20.58
C ASP A 9 26.76 -8.61 -20.32
N PRO A 10 25.96 -7.54 -20.17
CA PRO A 10 24.52 -7.67 -20.03
C PRO A 10 23.87 -8.09 -21.34
N SER A 11 22.81 -8.88 -21.22
CA SER A 11 21.90 -9.20 -22.33
C SER A 11 20.74 -8.23 -22.35
N LEU A 12 20.09 -8.08 -23.51
CA LEU A 12 18.96 -7.19 -23.71
C LEU A 12 17.76 -7.97 -24.25
N VAL A 13 16.58 -7.60 -23.80
CA VAL A 13 15.30 -7.99 -24.40
C VAL A 13 14.42 -6.77 -24.58
N ASN A 14 13.78 -6.64 -25.74
CA ASN A 14 12.91 -5.52 -26.08
C ASN A 14 11.46 -6.01 -26.20
N VAL A 15 10.54 -5.37 -25.49
CA VAL A 15 9.10 -5.64 -25.56
C VAL A 15 8.37 -4.30 -25.64
N GLY A 16 7.84 -3.99 -26.82
CA GLY A 16 7.20 -2.69 -27.06
C GLY A 16 8.12 -1.52 -26.70
N ARG A 17 7.70 -0.68 -25.74
CA ARG A 17 8.46 0.48 -25.24
C ARG A 17 9.50 0.15 -24.17
N VAL A 18 9.61 -1.12 -23.75
CA VAL A 18 10.47 -1.54 -22.63
C VAL A 18 11.71 -2.24 -23.15
N THR A 19 12.88 -1.77 -22.73
CA THR A 19 14.17 -2.43 -22.92
C THR A 19 14.64 -2.97 -21.58
N ALA A 20 14.59 -4.29 -21.39
CA ALA A 20 15.12 -4.94 -20.20
C ALA A 20 16.58 -5.32 -20.39
N VAL A 21 17.40 -4.93 -19.43
CA VAL A 21 18.84 -5.25 -19.30
C VAL A 21 18.98 -6.28 -18.19
N TYR A 22 19.61 -7.41 -18.47
CA TYR A 22 19.75 -8.51 -17.50
C TYR A 22 21.07 -9.25 -17.70
N TRP A 23 21.42 -10.12 -16.74
CA TRP A 23 22.61 -10.97 -16.82
C TRP A 23 22.21 -12.44 -16.98
N SER A 24 23.19 -13.29 -17.24
CA SER A 24 22.98 -14.72 -17.53
C SER A 24 22.11 -15.41 -16.47
N GLY A 25 21.17 -16.24 -16.93
CA GLY A 25 20.21 -16.99 -16.09
C GLY A 25 18.84 -16.37 -15.95
N ASP A 26 18.68 -15.06 -16.20
CA ASP A 26 17.45 -14.31 -15.92
C ASP A 26 16.58 -14.02 -17.16
N ALA A 27 16.90 -14.59 -18.34
CA ALA A 27 16.24 -14.26 -19.61
C ALA A 27 14.71 -14.40 -19.57
N GLY A 28 14.20 -15.52 -19.05
CA GLY A 28 12.76 -15.76 -18.95
C GLY A 28 12.08 -14.84 -17.93
N VAL A 29 12.78 -14.41 -16.88
CA VAL A 29 12.27 -13.43 -15.90
C VAL A 29 12.26 -12.05 -16.54
N ALA A 30 13.33 -11.67 -17.25
CA ALA A 30 13.44 -10.40 -17.95
C ALA A 30 12.34 -10.22 -18.99
N GLN A 31 12.07 -11.26 -19.80
CA GLN A 31 10.99 -11.25 -20.77
C GLN A 31 9.63 -11.00 -20.11
N ARG A 32 9.28 -11.78 -19.07
CA ARG A 32 7.98 -11.64 -18.37
C ARG A 32 7.82 -10.29 -17.68
N LEU A 33 8.89 -9.72 -17.10
CA LEU A 33 8.83 -8.42 -16.47
C LEU A 33 8.74 -7.29 -17.49
N ALA A 34 9.44 -7.41 -18.64
CA ALA A 34 9.30 -6.47 -19.75
C ALA A 34 7.88 -6.48 -20.33
N GLU A 35 7.29 -7.67 -20.51
CA GLU A 35 5.88 -7.81 -20.94
C GLU A 35 4.92 -7.19 -19.91
N ALA A 36 5.14 -7.44 -18.62
CA ALA A 36 4.32 -6.86 -17.56
C ALA A 36 4.42 -5.33 -17.52
N ALA A 37 5.62 -4.77 -17.71
CA ALA A 37 5.84 -3.32 -17.78
C ALA A 37 5.22 -2.70 -19.04
N ALA A 38 5.33 -3.36 -20.19
CA ALA A 38 4.77 -2.88 -21.45
C ALA A 38 3.23 -2.87 -21.45
N ALA A 39 2.62 -3.79 -20.69
CA ALA A 39 1.16 -3.90 -20.56
C ALA A 39 0.52 -2.80 -19.68
N VAL A 40 1.32 -2.07 -18.88
CA VAL A 40 0.80 -1.01 -18.01
C VAL A 40 0.84 0.31 -18.77
N SER A 41 -0.31 0.88 -19.11
CA SER A 41 -0.41 2.15 -19.84
C SER A 41 -1.22 3.24 -19.11
N SER A 42 -1.91 2.90 -18.03
CA SER A 42 -2.77 3.85 -17.32
C SER A 42 -2.39 3.97 -15.85
N PHE A 43 -2.40 5.19 -15.35
CA PHE A 43 -2.09 5.52 -13.96
C PHE A 43 -3.12 6.51 -13.39
N PRO A 44 -3.45 6.44 -12.10
CA PRO A 44 -4.43 7.34 -11.47
C PRO A 44 -4.06 8.81 -11.68
N GLY A 45 -4.98 9.62 -12.19
CA GLY A 45 -4.77 11.05 -12.36
C GLY A 45 -3.92 11.45 -13.57
N ILE A 46 -3.46 10.50 -14.39
CA ILE A 46 -2.72 10.75 -15.62
C ILE A 46 -3.63 10.47 -16.81
N SER A 47 -3.97 11.51 -17.56
CA SER A 47 -4.89 11.40 -18.69
C SER A 47 -4.24 10.71 -19.89
N GLY A 48 -4.95 9.75 -20.49
CA GLY A 48 -4.51 9.00 -21.65
C GLY A 48 -3.52 7.88 -21.34
N ASP A 49 -2.99 7.27 -22.41
CA ASP A 49 -2.03 6.18 -22.28
C ASP A 49 -0.61 6.68 -22.07
N TRP A 50 0.01 6.26 -20.99
CA TRP A 50 1.43 6.55 -20.72
C TRP A 50 2.31 5.58 -21.52
N ASN A 51 3.01 6.11 -22.53
CA ASN A 51 3.79 5.34 -23.50
C ASN A 51 5.28 5.69 -23.52
N GLU A 52 5.81 6.29 -22.46
CA GLU A 52 7.23 6.64 -22.39
C GLU A 52 8.14 5.40 -22.48
N PRO A 53 9.26 5.46 -23.19
CA PRO A 53 10.25 4.41 -23.22
C PRO A 53 10.81 4.11 -21.83
N VAL A 54 10.88 2.85 -21.44
CA VAL A 54 11.39 2.42 -20.13
C VAL A 54 12.60 1.53 -20.28
N ARG A 55 13.67 1.83 -19.57
CA ARG A 55 14.80 0.93 -19.36
C ARG A 55 14.63 0.20 -18.04
N LEU A 56 14.55 -1.12 -18.10
CA LEU A 56 14.39 -1.99 -16.93
C LEU A 56 15.69 -2.75 -16.69
N VAL A 57 16.42 -2.42 -15.63
CA VAL A 57 17.67 -3.08 -15.26
C VAL A 57 17.39 -4.10 -14.16
N LEU A 58 17.66 -5.37 -14.43
CA LEU A 58 17.33 -6.49 -13.56
C LEU A 58 18.60 -7.17 -13.06
N THR A 59 18.71 -7.36 -11.75
CA THR A 59 19.83 -8.10 -11.17
C THR A 59 19.37 -9.00 -10.02
N ALA A 60 19.87 -10.23 -9.98
CA ALA A 60 19.72 -11.13 -8.84
C ALA A 60 20.84 -10.89 -7.79
N ASP A 61 21.92 -10.25 -8.19
CA ASP A 61 23.11 -9.99 -7.40
C ASP A 61 22.95 -8.69 -6.59
N GLU A 62 23.04 -8.79 -5.26
CA GLU A 62 22.92 -7.68 -4.33
C GLU A 62 24.06 -6.66 -4.51
N HIS A 63 25.31 -7.11 -4.65
CA HIS A 63 26.44 -6.20 -4.86
C HIS A 63 26.32 -5.39 -6.14
N ARG A 64 25.79 -6.02 -7.20
CA ARG A 64 25.53 -5.33 -8.47
C ARG A 64 24.41 -4.30 -8.30
N PHE A 65 23.34 -4.66 -7.58
CA PHE A 65 22.27 -3.74 -7.27
C PHE A 65 22.78 -2.51 -6.51
N ASP A 66 23.53 -2.71 -5.44
CA ASP A 66 24.11 -1.64 -4.62
C ASP A 66 25.06 -0.74 -5.44
N SER A 67 25.88 -1.36 -6.31
CA SER A 67 26.78 -0.63 -7.20
C SER A 67 26.01 0.26 -8.20
N LEU A 68 24.89 -0.23 -8.75
CA LEU A 68 24.03 0.50 -9.66
C LEU A 68 23.31 1.66 -8.94
N MET A 69 22.92 1.43 -7.69
CA MET A 69 22.18 2.41 -6.91
C MET A 69 23.06 3.44 -6.23
N SER A 70 24.35 3.11 -5.93
CA SER A 70 25.33 4.04 -5.35
C SER A 70 24.79 4.80 -4.12
N GLY A 71 24.07 4.14 -3.20
CA GLY A 71 23.51 4.73 -1.98
C GLY A 71 22.30 5.66 -2.21
N ARG A 72 21.67 5.62 -3.37
CA ARG A 72 20.48 6.46 -3.69
C ARG A 72 19.19 5.97 -3.03
N ILE A 73 19.15 4.74 -2.58
CA ILE A 73 17.98 4.12 -1.94
C ILE A 73 18.35 3.60 -0.54
N PRO A 74 17.36 3.42 0.36
CA PRO A 74 17.59 2.74 1.62
C PRO A 74 18.10 1.32 1.43
N GLU A 75 18.92 0.80 2.37
CA GLU A 75 19.50 -0.55 2.32
C GLU A 75 18.46 -1.68 2.15
N TRP A 76 17.23 -1.46 2.59
CA TRP A 76 16.13 -2.42 2.46
C TRP A 76 15.35 -2.31 1.13
N GLY A 77 15.66 -1.32 0.29
CA GLY A 77 15.01 -1.13 -1.01
C GLY A 77 15.35 -2.25 -1.99
N ILE A 78 14.37 -2.72 -2.73
CA ILE A 78 14.53 -3.79 -3.74
C ILE A 78 14.27 -3.29 -5.16
N GLY A 79 13.93 -2.02 -5.31
CA GLY A 79 13.72 -1.34 -6.58
C GLY A 79 13.99 0.15 -6.46
N ALA A 80 14.19 0.80 -7.60
CA ALA A 80 14.24 2.24 -7.70
C ALA A 80 13.91 2.71 -9.11
N ALA A 81 13.07 3.74 -9.18
CA ALA A 81 12.86 4.54 -10.39
C ALA A 81 13.87 5.69 -10.48
N ILE A 82 14.37 5.95 -11.66
CA ILE A 82 15.25 7.09 -11.99
C ILE A 82 14.55 7.89 -13.10
N PRO A 83 13.65 8.82 -12.74
CA PRO A 83 12.83 9.55 -13.73
C PRO A 83 13.65 10.28 -14.79
N ALA A 84 14.78 10.88 -14.41
CA ALA A 84 15.64 11.62 -15.32
C ALA A 84 16.15 10.80 -16.53
N SER A 85 16.10 9.46 -16.47
CA SER A 85 16.52 8.57 -17.55
C SER A 85 15.50 7.51 -17.90
N ASN A 86 14.27 7.61 -17.40
CA ASN A 86 13.21 6.62 -17.53
C ASN A 86 13.71 5.19 -17.23
N THR A 87 14.50 5.05 -16.17
CA THR A 87 15.15 3.79 -15.82
C THR A 87 14.60 3.26 -14.50
N ILE A 88 14.29 1.98 -14.48
CA ILE A 88 13.96 1.24 -13.26
C ILE A 88 15.07 0.23 -13.01
N VAL A 89 15.58 0.17 -11.79
CA VAL A 89 16.53 -0.86 -11.35
C VAL A 89 15.81 -1.76 -10.34
N LEU A 90 15.79 -3.08 -10.58
CA LEU A 90 15.14 -4.04 -9.70
C LEU A 90 16.09 -5.15 -9.28
N ARG A 91 16.08 -5.48 -8.01
CA ARG A 91 16.64 -6.70 -7.47
C ARG A 91 15.61 -7.81 -7.59
N LEU A 92 15.99 -8.96 -8.21
CA LEU A 92 15.10 -10.09 -8.44
C LEU A 92 14.84 -10.90 -7.16
N THR A 93 14.16 -10.27 -6.19
CA THR A 93 13.81 -10.86 -4.91
C THR A 93 12.41 -10.44 -4.47
N GLY A 94 11.76 -11.23 -3.66
CA GLY A 94 10.42 -10.91 -3.14
C GLY A 94 9.35 -10.83 -4.24
N ASN A 95 8.41 -9.90 -4.11
CA ASN A 95 7.34 -9.70 -5.09
C ASN A 95 7.74 -8.69 -6.17
N VAL A 96 8.70 -9.08 -7.02
CA VAL A 96 9.30 -8.24 -8.07
C VAL A 96 8.25 -7.58 -8.96
N ARG A 97 7.16 -8.28 -9.30
CA ARG A 97 6.10 -7.71 -10.15
C ARG A 97 5.39 -6.53 -9.50
N ARG A 98 5.14 -6.61 -8.20
CA ARG A 98 4.53 -5.50 -7.45
C ARG A 98 5.49 -4.32 -7.37
N THR A 99 6.77 -4.57 -7.05
CA THR A 99 7.80 -3.54 -7.05
C THR A 99 7.93 -2.88 -8.43
N LEU A 100 7.90 -3.66 -9.52
CA LEU A 100 7.89 -3.11 -10.87
C LEU A 100 6.74 -2.12 -11.10
N HIS A 101 5.52 -2.46 -10.67
CA HIS A 101 4.37 -1.55 -10.81
C HIS A 101 4.53 -0.29 -9.96
N HIS A 102 5.11 -0.40 -8.77
CA HIS A 102 5.43 0.73 -7.90
C HIS A 102 6.42 1.67 -8.58
N GLU A 103 7.52 1.15 -9.11
CA GLU A 103 8.54 1.95 -9.80
C GLU A 103 8.03 2.56 -11.12
N LEU A 104 7.17 1.85 -11.85
CA LEU A 104 6.51 2.40 -13.04
C LEU A 104 5.61 3.59 -12.67
N ALA A 105 4.94 3.54 -11.54
CA ALA A 105 4.10 4.63 -11.08
C ALA A 105 4.91 5.90 -10.74
N HIS A 106 6.12 5.76 -10.16
CA HIS A 106 7.03 6.88 -9.99
C HIS A 106 7.44 7.48 -11.34
N LEU A 107 7.82 6.66 -12.33
CA LEU A 107 8.16 7.17 -13.66
C LEU A 107 6.98 7.93 -14.29
N ALA A 108 5.78 7.36 -14.22
CA ALA A 108 4.58 7.96 -14.77
C ALA A 108 4.22 9.27 -14.04
N LEU A 109 4.28 9.32 -12.71
CA LEU A 109 4.03 10.54 -11.95
C LEU A 109 5.04 11.64 -12.33
N HIS A 110 6.32 11.30 -12.35
CA HIS A 110 7.39 12.28 -12.63
C HIS A 110 7.54 12.62 -14.11
N SER A 111 6.80 11.95 -15.02
CA SER A 111 6.68 12.42 -16.41
C SER A 111 5.74 13.61 -16.55
N VAL A 112 4.82 13.82 -15.60
CA VAL A 112 3.84 14.94 -15.62
C VAL A 112 4.12 16.00 -14.57
N VAL A 113 4.79 15.66 -13.46
CA VAL A 113 5.10 16.61 -12.37
C VAL A 113 6.55 16.48 -11.93
N GLU A 114 7.25 17.61 -11.79
CA GLU A 114 8.68 17.59 -11.44
C GLU A 114 8.91 17.26 -9.96
N ARG A 115 8.09 17.80 -9.07
CA ARG A 115 8.27 17.71 -7.61
C ARG A 115 6.96 17.51 -6.89
N VAL A 116 6.96 16.56 -5.97
CA VAL A 116 5.85 16.29 -5.07
C VAL A 116 6.36 16.06 -3.64
N PRO A 117 5.52 16.22 -2.61
CA PRO A 117 5.88 15.80 -1.26
C PRO A 117 6.14 14.29 -1.21
N LEU A 118 7.17 13.85 -0.45
CA LEU A 118 7.56 12.43 -0.36
C LEU A 118 6.40 11.49 0.02
N TRP A 119 5.56 11.91 0.99
CA TRP A 119 4.39 11.11 1.35
C TRP A 119 3.41 10.93 0.17
N PHE A 120 3.29 11.93 -0.71
CA PHE A 120 2.43 11.83 -1.89
C PHE A 120 3.05 10.92 -2.94
N ASP A 121 4.34 11.07 -3.22
CA ASP A 121 5.11 10.25 -4.16
C ASP A 121 4.97 8.76 -3.84
N GLU A 122 5.34 8.37 -2.63
CA GLU A 122 5.27 6.98 -2.17
C GLU A 122 3.84 6.46 -2.02
N GLY A 123 2.94 7.31 -1.55
CA GLY A 123 1.52 6.98 -1.44
C GLY A 123 0.87 6.75 -2.79
N TYR A 124 1.24 7.55 -3.81
CA TYR A 124 0.79 7.42 -5.19
C TYR A 124 1.30 6.12 -5.81
N ALA A 125 2.59 5.84 -5.70
CA ALA A 125 3.21 4.63 -6.24
C ALA A 125 2.59 3.37 -5.60
N SER A 126 2.46 3.33 -4.27
CA SER A 126 1.81 2.23 -3.56
C SER A 126 0.33 2.06 -3.94
N ARG A 127 -0.40 3.17 -4.16
CA ARG A 127 -1.79 3.14 -4.62
C ARG A 127 -1.91 2.57 -6.04
N ALA A 128 -1.08 3.04 -6.96
CA ALA A 128 -1.05 2.58 -8.34
C ALA A 128 -0.63 1.10 -8.47
N ALA A 129 0.32 0.65 -7.62
CA ALA A 129 0.75 -0.75 -7.56
C ALA A 129 -0.28 -1.69 -6.90
N GLY A 130 -1.43 -1.16 -6.43
CA GLY A 130 -2.46 -1.96 -5.77
C GLY A 130 -2.05 -2.48 -4.38
N GLU A 131 -1.11 -1.79 -3.71
CA GLU A 131 -0.63 -2.19 -2.37
C GLU A 131 -1.65 -1.86 -1.27
N TRP A 132 -2.62 -1.01 -1.57
CA TRP A 132 -3.72 -0.70 -0.68
C TRP A 132 -4.74 -1.84 -0.63
N GLY A 133 -4.67 -2.66 0.40
CA GLY A 133 -5.59 -3.75 0.62
C GLY A 133 -5.94 -3.92 2.10
N ARG A 134 -6.47 -5.08 2.48
CA ARG A 134 -6.81 -5.40 3.87
C ARG A 134 -5.62 -5.24 4.83
N LEU A 135 -4.41 -5.56 4.38
CA LEU A 135 -3.19 -5.41 5.18
C LEU A 135 -2.83 -3.94 5.39
N GLY A 136 -2.99 -3.08 4.37
CA GLY A 136 -2.80 -1.64 4.52
C GLY A 136 -3.75 -1.04 5.56
N ALA A 137 -5.04 -1.40 5.50
CA ALA A 137 -6.02 -0.98 6.48
C ALA A 137 -5.68 -1.47 7.91
N LEU A 138 -5.18 -2.69 8.08
CA LEU A 138 -4.72 -3.22 9.37
C LEU A 138 -3.50 -2.48 9.91
N ARG A 139 -2.53 -2.14 9.05
CA ARG A 139 -1.35 -1.34 9.45
C ARG A 139 -1.74 0.06 9.90
N VAL A 140 -2.66 0.72 9.19
CA VAL A 140 -3.22 2.01 9.63
C VAL A 140 -3.92 1.89 10.98
N ASN A 141 -4.76 0.87 11.17
CA ASN A 141 -5.40 0.61 12.47
C ASN A 141 -4.36 0.43 13.59
N TRP A 142 -3.30 -0.33 13.34
CA TRP A 142 -2.22 -0.56 14.31
C TRP A 142 -1.49 0.74 14.64
N ALA A 143 -1.19 1.58 13.63
CA ALA A 143 -0.59 2.89 13.83
C ALA A 143 -1.46 3.80 14.72
N LEU A 144 -2.77 3.77 14.51
CA LEU A 144 -3.73 4.53 15.34
C LEU A 144 -3.81 4.02 16.78
N MET A 145 -3.65 2.70 16.98
CA MET A 145 -3.59 2.12 18.34
C MET A 145 -2.36 2.55 19.12
N ALA A 146 -1.25 2.80 18.45
CA ALA A 146 0.01 3.22 19.06
C ALA A 146 0.02 4.72 19.48
N GLY A 147 -0.98 5.50 19.10
CA GLY A 147 -1.05 6.92 19.49
C GLY A 147 -1.83 7.82 18.54
N ALA A 148 -1.49 9.10 18.51
CA ALA A 148 -2.11 10.07 17.61
C ALA A 148 -1.71 9.82 16.15
N VAL A 149 -2.65 10.09 15.22
CA VAL A 149 -2.35 10.09 13.79
C VAL A 149 -1.16 11.01 13.51
N PRO A 150 -0.09 10.54 12.86
CA PRO A 150 1.08 11.35 12.63
C PRO A 150 0.81 12.48 11.63
N THR A 151 1.63 13.51 11.67
CA THR A 151 1.67 14.56 10.64
C THR A 151 2.39 14.05 9.38
N PHE A 152 2.19 14.72 8.24
CA PHE A 152 2.95 14.40 7.02
C PHE A 152 4.46 14.56 7.22
N GLY A 153 4.89 15.53 8.04
CA GLY A 153 6.30 15.65 8.41
C GLY A 153 6.84 14.42 9.15
N ARG A 154 6.03 13.76 9.97
CA ARG A 154 6.40 12.50 10.62
C ARG A 154 6.39 11.35 9.62
N VAL A 155 5.36 11.23 8.78
CA VAL A 155 5.28 10.23 7.71
C VAL A 155 6.51 10.29 6.82
N ASN A 156 6.93 11.48 6.38
CA ASN A 156 8.13 11.67 5.56
C ASN A 156 9.42 11.21 6.26
N ARG A 157 9.53 11.42 7.57
CA ARG A 157 10.70 10.92 8.35
C ARG A 157 10.68 9.41 8.46
N ASP A 158 9.52 8.83 8.71
CA ASP A 158 9.37 7.38 8.91
C ASP A 158 9.55 6.61 7.60
N ILE A 159 9.20 7.18 6.43
CA ILE A 159 9.51 6.63 5.09
C ILE A 159 11.03 6.54 4.90
N ARG A 160 11.80 7.54 5.33
CA ARG A 160 13.26 7.54 5.24
C ARG A 160 13.93 6.72 6.35
N GLY A 161 13.17 6.23 7.31
CA GLY A 161 13.63 5.43 8.44
C GLY A 161 13.87 3.97 8.08
N GLY A 162 14.10 3.14 9.11
CA GLY A 162 14.27 1.69 8.91
C GLY A 162 12.97 1.01 8.45
N ALA A 163 13.11 -0.17 7.82
CA ALA A 163 12.05 -0.93 7.14
C ALA A 163 10.73 -1.07 7.93
N VAL A 164 10.81 -1.32 9.23
CA VAL A 164 9.62 -1.52 10.10
C VAL A 164 8.76 -0.26 10.20
N HIS A 165 9.38 0.94 10.29
CA HIS A 165 8.67 2.21 10.34
C HIS A 165 8.13 2.61 8.97
N ALA A 166 8.90 2.31 7.92
CA ALA A 166 8.56 2.63 6.55
C ALA A 166 7.27 1.95 6.10
N GLU A 167 7.05 0.66 6.41
CA GLU A 167 5.82 -0.06 6.02
C GLU A 167 4.54 0.62 6.53
N THR A 168 4.56 1.11 7.77
CA THR A 168 3.42 1.84 8.34
C THR A 168 3.28 3.22 7.69
N ALA A 169 4.40 3.89 7.43
CA ALA A 169 4.40 5.20 6.77
C ALA A 169 3.89 5.11 5.33
N TYR A 170 4.26 4.06 4.58
CA TYR A 170 3.69 3.78 3.24
C TYR A 170 2.18 3.57 3.29
N ALA A 171 1.67 2.79 4.25
CA ALA A 171 0.24 2.59 4.41
C ALA A 171 -0.50 3.90 4.74
N LEU A 172 0.07 4.77 5.58
CA LEU A 172 -0.48 6.08 5.90
C LEU A 172 -0.44 7.03 4.69
N ALA A 173 0.66 7.05 3.95
CA ALA A 173 0.82 7.82 2.72
C ALA A 173 -0.21 7.40 1.66
N THR A 174 -0.35 6.09 1.44
CA THR A 174 -1.38 5.53 0.54
C THR A 174 -2.79 5.92 0.97
N ALA A 175 -3.09 5.87 2.28
CA ALA A 175 -4.38 6.31 2.80
C ALA A 175 -4.66 7.79 2.53
N ALA A 176 -3.63 8.64 2.53
CA ALA A 176 -3.76 10.06 2.20
C ALA A 176 -4.07 10.26 0.70
N VAL A 177 -3.41 9.51 -0.18
CA VAL A 177 -3.69 9.56 -1.62
C VAL A 177 -5.10 9.05 -1.93
N VAL A 178 -5.53 7.93 -1.33
CA VAL A 178 -6.91 7.43 -1.44
C VAL A 178 -7.94 8.45 -0.92
N TYR A 179 -7.57 9.23 0.09
CA TYR A 179 -8.43 10.31 0.57
C TYR A 179 -8.50 11.46 -0.44
N LEU A 180 -7.39 11.84 -1.09
CA LEU A 180 -7.37 12.83 -2.19
C LEU A 180 -8.23 12.37 -3.37
N GLU A 181 -8.10 11.12 -3.83
CA GLU A 181 -8.94 10.55 -4.88
C GLU A 181 -10.43 10.73 -4.56
N ARG A 182 -10.83 10.48 -3.32
CA ARG A 182 -12.22 10.64 -2.89
C ARG A 182 -12.67 12.10 -2.82
N LEU A 183 -11.78 13.03 -2.46
CA LEU A 183 -12.08 14.46 -2.51
C LEU A 183 -12.28 14.95 -3.95
N GLY A 184 -11.55 14.37 -4.90
CA GLY A 184 -11.70 14.66 -6.32
C GLY A 184 -12.98 14.09 -6.94
N ALA A 185 -13.74 13.27 -6.22
CA ALA A 185 -14.95 12.61 -6.69
C ALA A 185 -14.73 11.88 -8.04
N GLU A 186 -15.47 12.21 -9.09
CA GLU A 186 -15.35 11.58 -10.41
C GLU A 186 -14.00 11.87 -11.10
N SER A 187 -13.38 13.02 -10.83
CA SER A 187 -12.08 13.38 -11.42
C SER A 187 -10.88 12.74 -10.68
N GLY A 188 -11.11 12.12 -9.52
CA GLY A 188 -10.04 11.45 -8.76
C GLY A 188 -8.84 12.38 -8.51
N LEU A 189 -7.68 12.06 -9.08
CA LEU A 189 -6.46 12.88 -9.00
C LEU A 189 -6.21 13.76 -10.24
N ASP A 190 -7.04 13.64 -11.31
CA ASP A 190 -6.77 14.27 -12.61
C ASP A 190 -6.60 15.78 -12.50
N HIS A 191 -7.54 16.48 -11.87
CA HIS A 191 -7.47 17.93 -11.71
C HIS A 191 -6.33 18.37 -10.78
N LEU A 192 -5.99 17.56 -9.77
CA LEU A 192 -4.88 17.86 -8.87
C LEU A 192 -3.55 17.78 -9.62
N LEU A 193 -3.32 16.70 -10.38
CA LEU A 193 -2.08 16.50 -11.12
C LEU A 193 -1.95 17.52 -12.27
N ALA A 194 -3.04 17.86 -12.97
CA ALA A 194 -3.02 18.91 -13.98
C ALA A 194 -2.63 20.27 -13.39
N ASN A 195 -3.29 20.70 -12.30
CA ASN A 195 -2.92 21.95 -11.61
C ASN A 195 -1.50 21.92 -11.04
N LEU A 196 -1.02 20.76 -10.60
CA LEU A 196 0.34 20.62 -10.10
C LEU A 196 1.38 20.69 -11.22
N ALA A 197 1.10 20.10 -12.37
CA ALA A 197 1.94 20.22 -13.56
C ALA A 197 2.08 21.69 -14.00
N ASP A 198 0.99 22.45 -13.97
CA ASP A 198 0.97 23.86 -14.36
C ASP A 198 1.68 24.77 -13.35
N THR A 199 1.55 24.48 -12.05
CA THR A 199 2.01 25.41 -10.99
C THR A 199 3.35 25.03 -10.39
N GLY A 200 3.72 23.75 -10.40
CA GLY A 200 4.89 23.21 -9.69
C GLY A 200 4.79 23.27 -8.16
N ASP A 201 3.65 23.72 -7.61
CA ASP A 201 3.43 23.93 -6.18
C ASP A 201 2.24 23.09 -5.68
N PHE A 202 2.51 22.11 -4.84
CA PHE A 202 1.53 21.16 -4.32
C PHE A 202 0.44 21.83 -3.44
N ASP A 203 0.81 22.80 -2.59
CA ASP A 203 -0.15 23.53 -1.77
C ASP A 203 -1.07 24.42 -2.63
N ARG A 204 -0.50 25.04 -3.67
CA ARG A 204 -1.28 25.83 -4.64
C ARG A 204 -2.24 24.95 -5.44
N ALA A 205 -1.79 23.78 -5.91
CA ALA A 205 -2.63 22.82 -6.61
C ALA A 205 -3.79 22.34 -5.73
N LEU A 206 -3.54 22.04 -4.46
CA LEU A 206 -4.59 21.69 -3.48
C LEU A 206 -5.62 22.82 -3.29
N ARG A 207 -5.17 24.06 -3.18
CA ARG A 207 -6.07 25.21 -3.04
C ARG A 207 -6.95 25.38 -4.27
N THR A 208 -6.35 25.27 -5.45
CA THR A 208 -7.08 25.42 -6.72
C THR A 208 -8.09 24.30 -6.93
N THR A 209 -7.71 23.06 -6.64
CA THR A 209 -8.54 21.87 -6.92
C THR A 209 -9.57 21.62 -5.83
N HIS A 210 -9.20 21.74 -4.54
CA HIS A 210 -10.02 21.32 -3.40
C HIS A 210 -10.37 22.45 -2.44
N ASN A 211 -9.92 23.67 -2.70
CA ASN A 211 -10.11 24.84 -1.84
C ASN A 211 -9.59 24.63 -0.40
N VAL A 212 -8.49 23.87 -0.25
CA VAL A 212 -7.84 23.60 1.05
C VAL A 212 -6.33 23.80 0.93
N THR A 213 -5.70 24.27 2.01
CA THR A 213 -4.24 24.27 2.14
C THR A 213 -3.74 22.88 2.50
N LEU A 214 -2.43 22.61 2.31
CA LEU A 214 -1.81 21.35 2.75
C LEU A 214 -2.04 21.08 4.25
N GLY A 215 -1.95 22.10 5.11
CA GLY A 215 -2.22 21.95 6.53
C GLY A 215 -3.68 21.63 6.84
N GLN A 216 -4.62 22.25 6.13
CA GLN A 216 -6.05 21.91 6.27
C GLN A 216 -6.34 20.49 5.76
N PHE A 217 -5.73 20.09 4.64
CA PHE A 217 -5.82 18.73 4.11
C PHE A 217 -5.30 17.70 5.13
N GLU A 218 -4.15 17.96 5.76
CA GLU A 218 -3.60 17.09 6.82
C GLU A 218 -4.63 16.88 7.97
N VAL A 219 -5.24 17.95 8.43
CA VAL A 219 -6.28 17.86 9.49
C VAL A 219 -7.52 17.07 9.03
N LEU A 220 -7.97 17.29 7.81
CA LEU A 220 -9.11 16.57 7.24
C LEU A 220 -8.81 15.07 7.08
N TRP A 221 -7.66 14.72 6.55
CA TRP A 221 -7.17 13.36 6.43
C TRP A 221 -7.06 12.67 7.79
N GLN A 222 -6.46 13.32 8.79
CA GLN A 222 -6.36 12.79 10.15
C GLN A 222 -7.75 12.51 10.76
N ARG A 223 -8.74 13.37 10.51
CA ARG A 223 -10.12 13.17 10.95
C ARG A 223 -10.77 11.99 10.25
N ASP A 224 -10.57 11.85 8.93
CA ASP A 224 -11.09 10.73 8.14
C ASP A 224 -10.50 9.40 8.61
N LEU A 225 -9.19 9.34 8.87
CA LEU A 225 -8.55 8.16 9.43
C LEU A 225 -9.17 7.74 10.78
N ARG A 226 -9.35 8.69 11.70
CA ARG A 226 -9.99 8.40 12.98
C ARG A 226 -11.42 7.90 12.83
N LYS A 227 -12.20 8.44 11.90
CA LYS A 227 -13.57 7.99 11.63
C LYS A 227 -13.61 6.57 11.06
N ARG A 228 -12.74 6.26 10.11
CA ARG A 228 -12.76 4.98 9.41
C ARG A 228 -12.14 3.84 10.20
N TYR A 229 -11.10 4.12 10.93
CA TYR A 229 -10.28 3.10 11.61
C TYR A 229 -10.31 3.21 13.15
N GLY A 230 -10.80 4.32 13.71
CA GLY A 230 -10.85 4.56 15.16
C GLY A 230 -11.80 3.63 15.93
N TRP A 231 -12.74 2.97 15.25
CA TRP A 231 -13.66 2.01 15.89
C TRP A 231 -12.92 0.78 16.43
N VAL A 232 -11.81 0.38 15.83
CA VAL A 232 -10.97 -0.72 16.34
C VAL A 232 -10.38 -0.37 17.70
N LEU A 233 -10.00 0.91 17.92
CA LEU A 233 -9.56 1.39 19.25
C LEU A 233 -10.66 1.23 20.30
N PHE A 234 -11.90 1.48 19.94
CA PHE A 234 -13.03 1.31 20.86
C PHE A 234 -13.20 -0.16 21.26
N PHE A 235 -13.14 -1.08 20.32
CA PHE A 235 -13.27 -2.51 20.60
C PHE A 235 -12.00 -3.15 21.18
N SER A 236 -10.83 -2.56 21.00
CA SER A 236 -9.57 -3.03 21.58
C SER A 236 -9.34 -2.55 23.00
N SER A 237 -10.16 -1.64 23.52
CA SER A 237 -10.09 -1.30 24.95
C SER A 237 -10.38 -2.57 25.75
N LEU A 238 -9.43 -2.94 26.62
CA LEU A 238 -9.46 -4.21 27.39
C LEU A 238 -10.81 -4.39 28.10
N THR A 239 -11.38 -3.31 28.59
CA THR A 239 -12.68 -3.28 29.28
C THR A 239 -13.84 -3.65 28.36
N VAL A 240 -13.90 -3.08 27.15
CA VAL A 240 -14.98 -3.37 26.19
C VAL A 240 -14.87 -4.81 25.69
N PHE A 241 -13.65 -5.28 25.39
CA PHE A 241 -13.43 -6.68 25.02
C PHE A 241 -13.90 -7.66 26.09
N TRP A 242 -13.49 -7.48 27.34
CA TRP A 242 -13.89 -8.34 28.44
C TRP A 242 -15.38 -8.25 28.74
N THR A 243 -15.99 -7.07 28.60
CA THR A 243 -17.44 -6.88 28.77
C THR A 243 -18.21 -7.65 27.71
N ILE A 244 -17.84 -7.52 26.43
CA ILE A 244 -18.47 -8.27 25.33
C ILE A 244 -18.29 -9.77 25.55
N LEU A 245 -17.08 -10.21 25.88
CA LEU A 245 -16.79 -11.64 26.16
C LEU A 245 -17.64 -12.16 27.32
N ALA A 246 -17.77 -11.40 28.43
CA ALA A 246 -18.61 -11.77 29.55
C ALA A 246 -20.09 -11.87 29.16
N ILE A 247 -20.62 -10.95 28.38
CA ILE A 247 -22.01 -10.99 27.89
C ILE A 247 -22.22 -12.24 27.03
N VAL A 248 -21.29 -12.56 26.11
CA VAL A 248 -21.37 -13.75 25.26
C VAL A 248 -21.35 -15.01 26.12
N LEU A 249 -20.44 -15.12 27.07
CA LEU A 249 -20.33 -16.29 27.97
C LEU A 249 -21.59 -16.48 28.83
N VAL A 250 -22.13 -15.39 29.40
CA VAL A 250 -23.38 -15.45 30.18
C VAL A 250 -24.56 -15.85 29.29
N SER A 251 -24.65 -15.33 28.08
CA SER A 251 -25.71 -15.70 27.13
C SER A 251 -25.62 -17.16 26.71
N LEU A 252 -24.41 -17.66 26.39
CA LEU A 252 -24.19 -19.08 26.08
C LEU A 252 -24.50 -19.99 27.26
N TRP A 253 -24.10 -19.56 28.46
CA TRP A 253 -24.42 -20.32 29.69
C TRP A 253 -25.93 -20.36 29.93
N GLY A 254 -26.65 -19.25 29.82
CA GLY A 254 -28.10 -19.16 29.93
C GLY A 254 -28.81 -20.07 28.92
N TRP A 255 -28.36 -20.02 27.66
CA TRP A 255 -28.89 -20.85 26.59
C TRP A 255 -28.64 -22.37 26.85
N ARG A 256 -27.42 -22.72 27.28
CA ARG A 256 -27.09 -24.09 27.66
C ARG A 256 -27.94 -24.57 28.83
N ARG A 257 -28.12 -23.75 29.87
CA ARG A 257 -28.95 -24.08 31.04
C ARG A 257 -30.42 -24.26 30.70
N SER A 258 -31.00 -23.44 29.82
CA SER A 258 -32.38 -23.57 29.36
C SER A 258 -32.57 -24.88 28.58
N ARG A 259 -31.61 -25.20 27.73
CA ARG A 259 -31.60 -26.46 26.95
C ARG A 259 -31.46 -27.70 27.82
N ASP A 260 -30.64 -27.65 28.86
CA ASP A 260 -30.47 -28.74 29.82
C ASP A 260 -31.74 -28.91 30.69
N LYS A 261 -32.42 -27.83 31.06
CA LYS A 261 -33.73 -27.90 31.74
C LYS A 261 -34.80 -28.54 30.84
N ALA A 262 -34.87 -28.14 29.58
CA ALA A 262 -35.79 -28.73 28.62
C ALA A 262 -35.52 -30.23 28.40
N ARG A 263 -34.25 -30.65 28.34
CA ARG A 263 -33.88 -32.08 28.25
C ARG A 263 -34.25 -32.87 29.51
N ARG A 264 -34.01 -32.30 30.70
CA ARG A 264 -34.42 -32.96 31.95
C ARG A 264 -35.94 -33.10 32.03
N ALA A 265 -36.71 -32.05 31.71
CA ALA A 265 -38.17 -32.12 31.68
C ALA A 265 -38.69 -33.15 30.67
N ALA A 266 -38.03 -33.33 29.52
CA ALA A 266 -38.39 -34.35 28.54
C ALA A 266 -38.05 -35.79 29.04
N LEU A 267 -36.96 -35.93 29.80
CA LEU A 267 -36.63 -37.23 30.42
C LEU A 267 -37.59 -37.57 31.55
N ASP A 268 -37.99 -36.62 32.39
CA ASP A 268 -38.95 -36.82 33.49
C ASP A 268 -40.33 -37.22 32.96
N GLN A 269 -40.75 -36.69 31.78
CA GLN A 269 -42.01 -37.12 31.12
C GLN A 269 -41.94 -38.53 30.50
N GLY A 270 -40.75 -39.04 30.20
CA GLY A 270 -40.55 -40.39 29.67
C GLY A 270 -40.53 -41.51 30.74
N TRP A 271 -40.43 -41.14 32.01
CA TRP A 271 -40.50 -42.06 33.14
C TRP A 271 -41.92 -42.11 33.78
N VAL A 272 -42.92 -42.50 32.97
CA VAL A 272 -44.14 -42.98 33.54
C VAL A 272 -43.82 -44.43 34.08
N ALA A 273 -43.67 -44.51 35.36
CA ALA A 273 -43.53 -45.83 36.00
C ALA A 273 -44.75 -46.67 35.65
N SER A 274 -44.62 -47.59 34.73
CA SER A 274 -45.53 -48.70 34.56
C SER A 274 -45.28 -49.64 35.76
N GLY A 275 -45.83 -49.25 36.91
CA GLY A 275 -45.87 -50.08 38.11
C GLY A 275 -47.19 -50.80 38.14
N GLU A 276 -47.32 -51.88 37.41
CA GLU A 276 -48.25 -53.00 37.71
C GLU A 276 -47.43 -54.27 37.52
N TRP A 277 -47.00 -54.78 38.66
CA TRP A 277 -46.59 -56.15 38.77
C TRP A 277 -47.70 -56.86 39.49
N ASP A 278 -48.56 -57.56 38.73
CA ASP A 278 -49.38 -58.66 39.27
C ASP A 278 -48.54 -59.95 39.44
#